data_7ece9353228f7139bc015327315773ef
#
_entry.id   7ece9353228f7139bc015327315773ef
#
_cell.length_a   1.000
_cell.length_b   1.000
_cell.length_c   1.000
_cell.angle_alpha   90.00
_cell.angle_beta   90.00
_cell.angle_gamma   90.00
#
_symmetry.space_group_name_H-M   'P 1'
#
loop_
_entity.id
_entity.type
_entity.pdbx_description
1 polymer ?
#
loop_
_entity_poly.entity_id
_entity_poly.type
_entity_poly.pdbx_seq_one_letter_code
_entity_poly.pdbx_strand_id
1 'polypeptide(L)'
;MASIKQLTDRKYKITVSNGYRKGKKICKAKTIQVPLSVPSRSIRQYVMHKAEELERRLKFGFIEDSSTAFQDYAEGWLSRQHKYAPSTLASYRRLLEVVYPFIGAIPLCKLRPLAIENMLSQLRKRKNRRGQPVRESTVQHYLSAVSAVLSDAKRNEIIQTNPARMIDLPTTNRMEQHIPTVQEVQRLLQALSMEPRHFRVFYLLAMATGCRRGELCALRWSDFRSVSGGFI
;
A
#
# COMPACT_ATOMS: atom_id res chain seq x y z
N MET A 1 25.47 18.96 -11.85
CA MET A 1 25.51 20.43 -11.65
C MET A 1 24.51 21.08 -12.57
N ALA A 2 23.72 21.99 -12.02
CA ALA A 2 22.78 22.79 -12.80
C ALA A 2 23.54 23.88 -13.59
N SER A 3 23.16 24.07 -14.86
CA SER A 3 23.63 25.19 -15.68
C SER A 3 22.56 26.28 -15.66
N ILE A 4 22.96 27.52 -15.38
CA ILE A 4 22.09 28.68 -15.29
C ILE A 4 22.44 29.62 -16.42
N LYS A 5 21.48 29.97 -17.28
CA LYS A 5 21.63 30.96 -18.35
C LYS A 5 20.62 32.08 -18.12
N GLN A 6 21.12 33.33 -18.06
CA GLN A 6 20.27 34.51 -18.00
C GLN A 6 19.69 34.79 -19.38
N LEU A 7 18.37 35.00 -19.47
CA LEU A 7 17.68 35.35 -20.71
C LEU A 7 17.33 36.83 -20.79
N THR A 8 16.89 37.40 -19.66
CA THR A 8 16.63 38.83 -19.47
C THR A 8 16.93 39.20 -18.02
N ASP A 9 16.86 40.47 -17.66
CA ASP A 9 17.23 41.01 -16.34
C ASP A 9 16.69 40.21 -15.14
N ARG A 10 15.49 39.63 -15.28
CA ARG A 10 14.86 38.81 -14.20
C ARG A 10 14.39 37.44 -14.67
N LYS A 11 14.79 36.99 -15.87
CA LYS A 11 14.37 35.70 -16.43
C LYS A 11 15.58 34.80 -16.66
N TYR A 12 15.57 33.63 -16.03
CA TYR A 12 16.68 32.69 -16.04
C TYR A 12 16.23 31.32 -16.52
N LYS A 13 17.05 30.69 -17.37
CA LYS A 13 16.87 29.29 -17.78
C LYS A 13 17.84 28.44 -16.99
N ILE A 14 17.30 27.54 -16.19
CA ILE A 14 18.05 26.56 -15.42
C ILE A 14 17.98 25.23 -16.15
N THR A 15 19.13 24.63 -16.46
CA THR A 15 19.23 23.33 -17.12
C THR A 15 19.96 22.37 -16.19
N VAL A 16 19.33 21.25 -15.87
CA VAL A 16 19.87 20.20 -14.99
C VAL A 16 20.04 18.92 -15.78
N SER A 17 21.20 18.27 -15.65
CA SER A 17 21.46 16.96 -16.24
C SER A 17 20.88 15.85 -15.36
N ASN A 18 20.12 14.96 -15.96
CA ASN A 18 19.52 13.78 -15.31
C ASN A 18 20.18 12.46 -15.77
N GLY A 19 21.50 12.49 -15.96
CA GLY A 19 22.29 11.33 -16.39
C GLY A 19 22.22 11.04 -17.89
N TYR A 20 22.62 9.82 -18.25
CA TYR A 20 22.63 9.33 -19.64
C TYR A 20 21.63 8.18 -19.79
N ARG A 21 20.84 8.19 -20.86
CA ARG A 21 19.96 7.08 -21.24
C ARG A 21 20.22 6.71 -22.69
N LYS A 22 20.58 5.45 -22.94
CA LYS A 22 20.97 4.96 -24.28
C LYS A 22 22.04 5.83 -24.96
N GLY A 23 23.09 6.23 -24.22
CA GLY A 23 24.20 7.03 -24.75
C GLY A 23 23.90 8.54 -24.95
N LYS A 24 22.66 9.00 -24.75
CA LYS A 24 22.29 10.42 -24.85
C LYS A 24 22.12 11.05 -23.48
N LYS A 25 22.73 12.25 -23.28
CA LYS A 25 22.58 13.05 -22.06
C LYS A 25 21.16 13.60 -21.97
N ILE A 26 20.46 13.27 -20.89
CA ILE A 26 19.12 13.80 -20.65
C ILE A 26 19.25 15.06 -19.82
N CYS A 27 18.76 16.18 -20.34
CA CYS A 27 18.74 17.46 -19.65
C CYS A 27 17.29 17.94 -19.54
N LYS A 28 16.85 18.36 -18.34
CA LYS A 28 15.61 19.11 -18.17
C LYS A 28 15.93 20.58 -17.95
N ALA A 29 15.23 21.43 -18.66
CA ALA A 29 15.37 22.88 -18.55
C ALA A 29 14.06 23.51 -18.04
N LYS A 30 14.16 24.42 -17.07
CA LYS A 30 13.03 25.19 -16.57
C LYS A 30 13.37 26.67 -16.62
N THR A 31 12.47 27.47 -17.17
CA THR A 31 12.62 28.94 -17.16
C THR A 31 11.88 29.46 -15.92
N ILE A 32 12.59 30.29 -15.14
CA ILE A 32 12.04 30.95 -13.96
C ILE A 32 12.05 32.46 -14.15
N GLN A 33 11.06 33.14 -13.64
CA GLN A 33 11.00 34.58 -13.55
C GLN A 33 11.13 34.96 -12.07
N VAL A 34 12.11 35.84 -11.78
CA VAL A 34 12.36 36.29 -10.41
C VAL A 34 11.30 37.38 -10.07
N PRO A 35 10.55 37.20 -8.98
CA PRO A 35 9.55 38.21 -8.55
C PRO A 35 10.18 39.55 -8.29
N LEU A 36 9.41 40.63 -8.51
CA LEU A 36 9.84 42.01 -8.23
C LEU A 36 10.16 42.29 -6.76
N SER A 37 9.58 41.48 -5.86
CA SER A 37 9.83 41.54 -4.41
C SER A 37 11.27 41.13 -4.02
N VAL A 38 12.02 40.49 -4.93
CA VAL A 38 13.41 40.09 -4.65
C VAL A 38 14.36 41.23 -5.03
N PRO A 39 15.18 41.74 -4.07
CA PRO A 39 16.14 42.80 -4.33
C PRO A 39 17.19 42.37 -5.35
N SER A 40 17.70 43.26 -6.18
CA SER A 40 18.68 42.96 -7.23
C SER A 40 19.93 42.28 -6.71
N ARG A 41 20.38 42.61 -5.50
CA ARG A 41 21.52 41.97 -4.83
C ARG A 41 21.29 40.48 -4.50
N SER A 42 20.05 40.06 -4.29
CA SER A 42 19.65 38.70 -3.88
C SER A 42 19.18 37.84 -5.06
N ILE A 43 19.09 38.37 -6.26
CA ILE A 43 18.63 37.62 -7.45
C ILE A 43 19.50 36.37 -7.67
N ARG A 44 20.82 36.52 -7.59
CA ARG A 44 21.77 35.41 -7.80
C ARG A 44 21.55 34.28 -6.78
N GLN A 45 21.38 34.63 -5.50
CA GLN A 45 21.12 33.65 -4.43
C GLN A 45 19.75 32.98 -4.64
N TYR A 46 18.73 33.72 -4.99
CA TYR A 46 17.39 33.18 -5.29
C TYR A 46 17.45 32.18 -6.45
N VAL A 47 18.14 32.54 -7.54
CA VAL A 47 18.28 31.67 -8.72
C VAL A 47 19.09 30.41 -8.40
N MET A 48 20.18 30.53 -7.60
CA MET A 48 20.96 29.39 -7.13
C MET A 48 20.13 28.46 -6.26
N HIS A 49 19.39 28.99 -5.29
CA HIS A 49 18.50 28.19 -4.45
C HIS A 49 17.42 27.47 -5.28
N LYS A 50 16.88 28.13 -6.30
CA LYS A 50 15.94 27.50 -7.24
C LYS A 50 16.60 26.45 -8.13
N ALA A 51 17.87 26.62 -8.48
CA ALA A 51 18.63 25.63 -9.24
C ALA A 51 18.95 24.41 -8.40
N GLU A 52 19.33 24.58 -7.12
CA GLU A 52 19.54 23.49 -6.17
C GLU A 52 18.23 22.75 -5.87
N GLU A 53 17.11 23.48 -5.72
CA GLU A 53 15.79 22.88 -5.56
C GLU A 53 15.43 22.02 -6.78
N LEU A 54 15.67 22.51 -7.99
CA LEU A 54 15.44 21.78 -9.24
C LEU A 54 16.40 20.59 -9.39
N GLU A 55 17.68 20.75 -9.02
CA GLU A 55 18.64 19.67 -9.03
C GLU A 55 18.28 18.60 -8.01
N ARG A 56 17.87 18.99 -6.81
CA ARG A 56 17.35 18.09 -5.78
C ARG A 56 16.10 17.36 -6.25
N ARG A 57 15.15 18.06 -6.86
CA ARG A 57 13.93 17.47 -7.45
C ARG A 57 14.24 16.48 -8.57
N LEU A 58 15.27 16.73 -9.36
CA LEU A 58 15.67 15.86 -10.48
C LEU A 58 16.56 14.71 -10.04
N LYS A 59 17.52 14.91 -9.17
CA LYS A 59 18.34 13.85 -8.55
C LYS A 59 17.49 12.93 -7.66
N PHE A 60 16.52 13.51 -7.02
CA PHE A 60 15.57 12.76 -6.22
C PHE A 60 14.32 12.33 -7.02
N GLY A 61 14.32 12.40 -8.40
CA GLY A 61 13.36 11.80 -9.34
C GLY A 61 11.90 12.15 -9.07
N PHE A 62 11.59 13.40 -8.88
CA PHE A 62 10.24 13.84 -9.18
C PHE A 62 10.10 13.78 -10.71
N ILE A 63 9.69 12.63 -11.24
CA ILE A 63 9.17 12.55 -12.60
C ILE A 63 7.86 13.33 -12.56
N GLU A 64 7.91 14.62 -12.94
CA GLU A 64 6.72 15.48 -13.06
C GLU A 64 5.71 14.95 -14.10
N ASP A 65 6.06 13.90 -14.86
CA ASP A 65 5.28 13.36 -15.97
C ASP A 65 4.40 12.13 -15.62
N SER A 66 4.37 11.64 -14.38
CA SER A 66 3.37 10.64 -14.05
C SER A 66 2.06 11.33 -13.65
N SER A 67 1.34 11.86 -14.64
CA SER A 67 -0.07 12.27 -14.50
C SER A 67 -0.99 11.08 -14.20
N THR A 68 -0.44 9.87 -14.14
CA THR A 68 -1.18 8.63 -13.86
C THR A 68 -1.83 8.71 -12.50
N ALA A 69 -3.15 8.63 -12.48
CA ALA A 69 -3.92 8.63 -11.25
C ALA A 69 -3.62 7.36 -10.42
N PHE A 70 -3.77 7.46 -9.11
CA PHE A 70 -3.53 6.32 -8.21
C PHE A 70 -4.38 5.12 -8.60
N GLN A 71 -5.66 5.33 -8.96
CA GLN A 71 -6.57 4.25 -9.35
C GLN A 71 -6.09 3.54 -10.61
N ASP A 72 -5.75 4.28 -11.68
CA ASP A 72 -5.31 3.69 -12.95
C ASP A 72 -4.03 2.85 -12.75
N TYR A 73 -3.11 3.35 -11.92
CA TYR A 73 -1.90 2.60 -11.59
C TYR A 73 -2.21 1.35 -10.77
N ALA A 74 -3.10 1.45 -9.78
CA ALA A 74 -3.49 0.32 -8.93
C ALA A 74 -4.19 -0.79 -9.71
N GLU A 75 -5.06 -0.45 -10.65
CA GLU A 75 -5.72 -1.41 -11.56
C GLU A 75 -4.68 -2.12 -12.44
N GLY A 76 -3.78 -1.35 -13.04
CA GLY A 76 -2.66 -1.90 -13.79
C GLY A 76 -1.71 -2.76 -12.94
N TRP A 77 -1.50 -2.40 -11.67
CA TRP A 77 -0.74 -3.21 -10.73
C TRP A 77 -1.43 -4.54 -10.43
N LEU A 78 -2.73 -4.53 -10.14
CA LEU A 78 -3.52 -5.74 -9.90
C LEU A 78 -3.48 -6.71 -11.07
N SER A 79 -3.56 -6.21 -12.32
CA SER A 79 -3.55 -7.04 -13.53
C SER A 79 -2.18 -7.70 -13.79
N ARG A 80 -1.09 -7.08 -13.35
CA ARG A 80 0.28 -7.59 -13.51
C ARG A 80 0.74 -8.56 -12.42
N GLN A 81 -0.06 -8.77 -11.38
CA GLN A 81 0.35 -9.62 -10.24
C GLN A 81 0.08 -11.09 -10.52
N HIS A 82 1.11 -11.84 -10.91
CA HIS A 82 1.02 -13.29 -11.12
C HIS A 82 1.44 -14.12 -9.89
N LYS A 83 2.12 -13.47 -8.91
CA LYS A 83 2.66 -14.15 -7.72
C LYS A 83 1.63 -14.34 -6.59
N TYR A 84 0.52 -13.60 -6.62
CA TYR A 84 -0.49 -13.69 -5.57
C TYR A 84 -1.59 -14.68 -5.93
N ALA A 85 -2.07 -15.43 -4.94
CA ALA A 85 -3.25 -16.26 -5.09
C ALA A 85 -4.48 -15.42 -5.50
N PRO A 86 -5.44 -15.98 -6.27
CA PRO A 86 -6.64 -15.27 -6.70
C PRO A 86 -7.43 -14.65 -5.55
N SER A 87 -7.50 -15.35 -4.40
CA SER A 87 -8.15 -14.86 -3.18
C SER A 87 -7.47 -13.61 -2.60
N THR A 88 -6.14 -13.54 -2.68
CA THR A 88 -5.36 -12.37 -2.24
C THR A 88 -5.61 -11.18 -3.15
N LEU A 89 -5.62 -11.38 -4.47
CA LEU A 89 -5.94 -10.33 -5.44
C LEU A 89 -7.37 -9.80 -5.27
N ALA A 90 -8.34 -10.70 -5.05
CA ALA A 90 -9.72 -10.33 -4.75
C ALA A 90 -9.82 -9.50 -3.45
N SER A 91 -9.00 -9.80 -2.46
CA SER A 91 -8.93 -9.03 -1.21
C SER A 91 -8.33 -7.64 -1.43
N TYR A 92 -7.23 -7.54 -2.18
CA TYR A 92 -6.65 -6.23 -2.55
C TYR A 92 -7.65 -5.38 -3.34
N ARG A 93 -8.33 -5.96 -4.34
CA ARG A 93 -9.34 -5.25 -5.14
C ARG A 93 -10.43 -4.65 -4.25
N ARG A 94 -11.04 -5.45 -3.36
CA ARG A 94 -12.08 -4.97 -2.43
C ARG A 94 -11.59 -3.86 -1.51
N LEU A 95 -10.33 -3.92 -1.03
CA LEU A 95 -9.76 -2.87 -0.20
C LEU A 95 -9.53 -1.58 -0.99
N LEU A 96 -9.01 -1.69 -2.21
CA LEU A 96 -8.72 -0.55 -3.08
C LEU A 96 -9.99 0.13 -3.58
N GLU A 97 -11.06 -0.62 -3.90
CA GLU A 97 -12.37 -0.06 -4.28
C GLU A 97 -12.93 0.89 -3.19
N VAL A 98 -12.68 0.59 -1.91
CA VAL A 98 -13.08 1.45 -0.78
C VAL A 98 -12.22 2.71 -0.72
N VAL A 99 -10.98 2.65 -1.17
CA VAL A 99 -9.98 3.73 -1.13
C VAL A 99 -10.13 4.70 -2.32
N TYR A 100 -10.50 4.21 -3.49
CA TYR A 100 -10.55 5.01 -4.72
C TYR A 100 -11.37 6.30 -4.64
N PRO A 101 -12.54 6.35 -3.98
CA PRO A 101 -13.30 7.61 -3.86
C PRO A 101 -12.54 8.75 -3.18
N PHE A 102 -11.51 8.45 -2.40
CA PHE A 102 -10.76 9.43 -1.62
C PHE A 102 -9.47 9.89 -2.31
N ILE A 103 -8.70 8.94 -2.84
CA ILE A 103 -7.38 9.23 -3.40
C ILE A 103 -7.20 8.71 -4.83
N GLY A 104 -8.18 8.02 -5.40
CA GLY A 104 -8.09 7.38 -6.73
C GLY A 104 -7.72 8.34 -7.84
N ALA A 105 -8.33 9.53 -7.86
CA ALA A 105 -8.10 10.53 -8.89
C ALA A 105 -6.79 11.34 -8.69
N ILE A 106 -6.10 11.17 -7.55
CA ILE A 106 -4.88 11.94 -7.28
C ILE A 106 -3.72 11.34 -8.08
N PRO A 107 -2.98 12.14 -8.87
CA PRO A 107 -1.77 11.69 -9.54
C PRO A 107 -0.74 11.17 -8.53
N LEU A 108 -0.05 10.07 -8.84
CA LEU A 108 0.94 9.44 -7.94
C LEU A 108 2.02 10.42 -7.46
N CYS A 109 2.50 11.30 -8.35
CA CYS A 109 3.50 12.31 -8.01
C CYS A 109 3.00 13.39 -7.03
N LYS A 110 1.67 13.57 -6.91
CA LYS A 110 1.04 14.56 -6.02
C LYS A 110 0.49 13.93 -4.74
N LEU A 111 0.48 12.60 -4.64
CA LEU A 111 -0.03 11.91 -3.46
C LEU A 111 0.90 12.13 -2.27
N ARG A 112 0.39 12.81 -1.24
CA ARG A 112 1.12 13.18 -0.02
C ARG A 112 0.61 12.38 1.17
N PRO A 113 1.42 12.21 2.24
CA PRO A 113 0.98 11.52 3.47
C PRO A 113 -0.33 12.09 4.02
N LEU A 114 -0.48 13.41 4.06
CA LEU A 114 -1.69 14.09 4.56
C LEU A 114 -2.97 13.66 3.82
N ALA A 115 -2.91 13.42 2.49
CA ALA A 115 -4.06 12.95 1.73
C ALA A 115 -4.48 11.54 2.17
N ILE A 116 -3.51 10.67 2.48
CA ILE A 116 -3.76 9.32 2.96
C ILE A 116 -4.29 9.35 4.40
N GLU A 117 -3.74 10.20 5.27
CA GLU A 117 -4.24 10.39 6.65
C GLU A 117 -5.68 10.88 6.66
N ASN A 118 -6.03 11.85 5.82
CA ASN A 118 -7.39 12.33 5.66
C ASN A 118 -8.34 11.22 5.20
N MET A 119 -7.92 10.40 4.23
CA MET A 119 -8.66 9.21 3.81
C MET A 119 -8.89 8.25 4.98
N LEU A 120 -7.85 7.90 5.75
CA LEU A 120 -7.96 7.00 6.90
C LEU A 120 -8.89 7.56 7.98
N SER A 121 -8.81 8.87 8.23
CA SER A 121 -9.71 9.56 9.18
C SER A 121 -11.17 9.48 8.78
N GLN A 122 -11.47 9.62 7.48
CA GLN A 122 -12.81 9.47 6.95
C GLN A 122 -13.28 8.01 6.99
N LEU A 123 -12.39 7.05 6.70
CA LEU A 123 -12.71 5.63 6.77
C LEU A 123 -13.00 5.17 8.20
N ARG A 124 -12.34 5.72 9.23
CA ARG A 124 -12.66 5.45 10.65
C ARG A 124 -14.07 5.85 11.02
N LYS A 125 -14.60 6.94 10.43
CA LYS A 125 -15.96 7.43 10.70
C LYS A 125 -17.03 6.59 10.00
N ARG A 126 -16.67 5.74 9.04
CA ARG A 126 -17.63 4.86 8.36
C ARG A 126 -18.14 3.80 9.30
N LYS A 127 -19.43 3.49 9.15
CA LYS A 127 -20.06 2.39 9.86
C LYS A 127 -20.00 1.12 9.00
N ASN A 128 -19.74 -0.01 9.63
CA ASN A 128 -19.81 -1.32 9.01
C ASN A 128 -21.29 -1.74 8.79
N ARG A 129 -21.53 -2.90 8.17
CA ARG A 129 -22.89 -3.44 7.93
C ARG A 129 -23.71 -3.62 9.21
N ARG A 130 -23.09 -3.66 10.38
CA ARG A 130 -23.73 -3.79 11.70
C ARG A 130 -23.92 -2.43 12.40
N GLY A 131 -23.72 -1.31 11.71
CA GLY A 131 -23.84 0.05 12.27
C GLY A 131 -22.70 0.48 13.19
N GLN A 132 -21.66 -0.35 13.39
CA GLN A 132 -20.53 -0.06 14.26
C GLN A 132 -19.40 0.64 13.48
N PRO A 133 -18.56 1.47 14.11
CA PRO A 133 -17.41 2.07 13.47
C PRO A 133 -16.44 0.99 12.96
N VAL A 134 -15.71 1.33 11.90
CA VAL A 134 -14.71 0.44 11.32
C VAL A 134 -13.58 0.20 12.35
N ARG A 135 -13.20 -1.06 12.55
CA ARG A 135 -12.11 -1.42 13.47
C ARG A 135 -10.76 -0.92 12.95
N GLU A 136 -9.87 -0.54 13.85
CA GLU A 136 -8.53 -0.06 13.51
C GLU A 136 -7.73 -1.10 12.69
N SER A 137 -7.89 -2.39 12.96
CA SER A 137 -7.30 -3.46 12.15
C SER A 137 -7.74 -3.39 10.68
N THR A 138 -8.99 -3.03 10.40
CA THR A 138 -9.50 -2.84 9.03
C THR A 138 -8.88 -1.60 8.39
N VAL A 139 -8.69 -0.52 9.16
CA VAL A 139 -7.99 0.70 8.70
C VAL A 139 -6.54 0.39 8.32
N GLN A 140 -5.86 -0.46 9.13
CA GLN A 140 -4.51 -0.96 8.81
C GLN A 140 -4.48 -1.75 7.49
N HIS A 141 -5.51 -2.55 7.19
CA HIS A 141 -5.60 -3.27 5.91
C HIS A 141 -5.75 -2.31 4.72
N TYR A 142 -6.51 -1.22 4.85
CA TYR A 142 -6.59 -0.19 3.80
C TYR A 142 -5.22 0.46 3.56
N LEU A 143 -4.53 0.87 4.63
CA LEU A 143 -3.20 1.46 4.50
C LEU A 143 -2.20 0.46 3.89
N SER A 144 -2.25 -0.80 4.29
CA SER A 144 -1.39 -1.85 3.76
C SER A 144 -1.61 -2.06 2.25
N ALA A 145 -2.86 -2.04 1.78
CA ALA A 145 -3.18 -2.16 0.36
C ALA A 145 -2.63 -0.96 -0.43
N VAL A 146 -2.85 0.27 0.05
CA VAL A 146 -2.29 1.49 -0.54
C VAL A 146 -0.76 1.44 -0.56
N SER A 147 -0.14 1.05 0.56
CA SER A 147 1.31 0.94 0.68
C SER A 147 1.91 -0.11 -0.27
N ALA A 148 1.21 -1.22 -0.54
CA ALA A 148 1.65 -2.23 -1.49
C ALA A 148 1.72 -1.66 -2.92
N VAL A 149 0.68 -0.96 -3.37
CA VAL A 149 0.63 -0.28 -4.68
C VAL A 149 1.73 0.78 -4.80
N LEU A 150 1.88 1.63 -3.78
CA LEU A 150 2.88 2.70 -3.77
C LEU A 150 4.32 2.15 -3.65
N SER A 151 4.52 1.01 -3.01
CA SER A 151 5.83 0.33 -2.98
C SER A 151 6.20 -0.23 -4.35
N ASP A 152 5.23 -0.70 -5.12
CA ASP A 152 5.45 -1.10 -6.51
C ASP A 152 5.76 0.11 -7.39
N ALA A 153 5.01 1.21 -7.25
CA ALA A 153 5.29 2.47 -7.95
C ALA A 153 6.69 3.02 -7.64
N LYS A 154 7.14 2.88 -6.38
CA LYS A 154 8.51 3.22 -5.99
C LYS A 154 9.54 2.30 -6.64
N ARG A 155 9.30 0.99 -6.69
CA ARG A 155 10.19 0.01 -7.32
C ARG A 155 10.34 0.26 -8.82
N ASN A 156 9.26 0.69 -9.47
CA ASN A 156 9.24 1.06 -10.88
C ASN A 156 9.71 2.51 -11.13
N GLU A 157 10.28 3.18 -10.11
CA GLU A 157 10.82 4.53 -10.19
C GLU A 157 9.82 5.62 -10.61
N ILE A 158 8.51 5.36 -10.46
CA ILE A 158 7.44 6.32 -10.76
C ILE A 158 7.32 7.36 -9.64
N ILE A 159 7.51 6.92 -8.40
CA ILE A 159 7.62 7.78 -7.22
C ILE A 159 8.91 7.44 -6.46
N GLN A 160 9.46 8.40 -5.73
CA GLN A 160 10.71 8.22 -4.99
C GLN A 160 10.53 7.57 -3.65
N THR A 161 9.53 8.04 -2.93
CA THR A 161 9.22 7.61 -1.57
C THR A 161 7.78 7.11 -1.54
N ASN A 162 7.52 6.13 -0.70
CA ASN A 162 6.17 5.67 -0.45
C ASN A 162 5.57 6.52 0.69
N PRO A 163 4.63 7.45 0.40
CA PRO A 163 4.05 8.30 1.44
C PRO A 163 3.23 7.53 2.47
N ALA A 164 2.71 6.35 2.15
CA ALA A 164 1.97 5.51 3.10
C ALA A 164 2.86 4.93 4.21
N ARG A 165 4.18 4.84 4.00
CA ARG A 165 5.13 4.38 5.03
C ARG A 165 5.51 5.46 6.05
N MET A 166 5.12 6.70 5.80
CA MET A 166 5.36 7.83 6.70
C MET A 166 4.22 8.01 7.70
N ILE A 167 3.21 7.12 7.66
CA ILE A 167 2.02 7.23 8.49
C ILE A 167 2.12 6.21 9.61
N ASP A 168 2.13 6.71 10.84
CA ASP A 168 2.06 5.90 12.04
C ASP A 168 0.60 5.60 12.37
N LEU A 169 0.27 4.31 12.43
CA LEU A 169 -1.03 3.87 12.91
C LEU A 169 -0.93 3.47 14.39
N PRO A 170 -1.99 3.74 15.17
CA PRO A 170 -2.05 3.25 16.54
C PRO A 170 -1.92 1.72 16.55
N THR A 171 -1.18 1.22 17.53
CA THR A 171 -1.05 -0.22 17.77
C THR A 171 -2.42 -0.79 18.11
N THR A 172 -2.85 -1.80 17.37
CA THR A 172 -4.10 -2.49 17.72
C THR A 172 -3.84 -3.38 18.92
N ASN A 173 -4.54 -3.12 20.02
CA ASN A 173 -4.55 -4.05 21.13
C ASN A 173 -5.07 -5.39 20.63
N ARG A 174 -4.23 -6.43 20.66
CA ARG A 174 -4.67 -7.80 20.47
C ARG A 174 -5.62 -8.12 21.62
N MET A 175 -6.88 -8.38 21.30
CA MET A 175 -7.77 -8.99 22.28
C MET A 175 -7.16 -10.33 22.66
N GLU A 176 -7.00 -10.54 23.97
CA GLU A 176 -6.66 -11.86 24.50
C GLU A 176 -7.69 -12.87 23.98
N GLN A 177 -7.19 -13.90 23.32
CA GLN A 177 -8.07 -14.96 22.85
C GLN A 177 -8.36 -15.89 24.02
N HIS A 178 -9.66 -16.10 24.28
CA HIS A 178 -10.10 -17.07 25.25
C HIS A 178 -9.65 -18.49 24.80
N ILE A 179 -8.86 -19.13 25.66
CA ILE A 179 -8.45 -20.51 25.47
C ILE A 179 -9.50 -21.38 26.17
N PRO A 180 -10.19 -22.29 25.45
CA PRO A 180 -11.24 -23.09 26.03
C PRO A 180 -10.71 -23.98 27.17
N THR A 181 -11.45 -24.04 28.27
CA THR A 181 -11.19 -24.94 29.39
C THR A 181 -11.53 -26.38 29.02
N VAL A 182 -11.01 -27.35 29.76
CA VAL A 182 -11.34 -28.78 29.56
C VAL A 182 -12.84 -29.03 29.61
N GLN A 183 -13.56 -28.37 30.51
CA GLN A 183 -15.00 -28.48 30.65
C GLN A 183 -15.75 -27.95 29.43
N GLU A 184 -15.31 -26.83 28.86
CA GLU A 184 -15.88 -26.26 27.63
C GLU A 184 -15.64 -27.18 26.42
N VAL A 185 -14.46 -27.79 26.34
CA VAL A 185 -14.15 -28.81 25.31
C VAL A 185 -15.04 -30.04 25.45
N GLN A 186 -15.26 -30.54 26.68
CA GLN A 186 -16.17 -31.67 26.94
C GLN A 186 -17.62 -31.34 26.50
N ARG A 187 -18.13 -30.15 26.83
CA ARG A 187 -19.45 -29.70 26.38
C ARG A 187 -19.54 -29.62 24.87
N LEU A 188 -18.47 -29.11 24.21
CA LEU A 188 -18.41 -29.08 22.75
C LEU A 188 -18.48 -30.47 22.15
N LEU A 189 -17.71 -31.43 22.68
CA LEU A 189 -17.70 -32.82 22.22
C LEU A 189 -19.09 -33.48 22.37
N GLN A 190 -19.77 -33.21 23.48
CA GLN A 190 -21.17 -33.68 23.71
C GLN A 190 -22.13 -33.09 22.67
N ALA A 191 -22.06 -31.77 22.44
CA ALA A 191 -22.88 -31.11 21.45
C ALA A 191 -22.63 -31.67 20.03
N LEU A 192 -21.36 -31.90 19.67
CA LEU A 192 -20.95 -32.48 18.38
C LEU A 192 -21.53 -33.90 18.15
N SER A 193 -21.88 -34.64 19.22
CA SER A 193 -22.50 -35.98 19.06
C SER A 193 -23.89 -35.92 18.40
N MET A 194 -24.58 -34.78 18.51
CA MET A 194 -25.89 -34.54 17.91
C MET A 194 -25.84 -34.01 16.50
N GLU A 195 -24.67 -33.60 16.06
CA GLU A 195 -24.46 -33.02 14.73
C GLU A 195 -24.31 -34.08 13.62
N PRO A 196 -24.64 -33.76 12.37
CA PRO A 196 -24.39 -34.64 11.22
C PRO A 196 -22.93 -35.10 11.14
N ARG A 197 -22.73 -36.36 10.71
CA ARG A 197 -21.41 -37.04 10.72
C ARG A 197 -20.28 -36.21 10.11
N HIS A 198 -20.55 -35.52 8.99
CA HIS A 198 -19.52 -34.73 8.30
C HIS A 198 -19.04 -33.53 9.12
N PHE A 199 -19.93 -32.85 9.85
CA PHE A 199 -19.54 -31.78 10.78
C PHE A 199 -18.78 -32.34 11.97
N ARG A 200 -19.25 -33.45 12.55
CA ARG A 200 -18.56 -34.11 13.67
C ARG A 200 -17.11 -34.46 13.30
N VAL A 201 -16.91 -35.13 12.18
CA VAL A 201 -15.58 -35.50 11.69
C VAL A 201 -14.72 -34.27 11.46
N PHE A 202 -15.28 -33.24 10.82
CA PHE A 202 -14.55 -31.99 10.57
C PHE A 202 -14.06 -31.31 11.86
N TYR A 203 -14.92 -31.16 12.85
CA TYR A 203 -14.53 -30.53 14.11
C TYR A 203 -13.58 -31.38 14.96
N LEU A 204 -13.76 -32.70 14.97
CA LEU A 204 -12.84 -33.62 15.66
C LEU A 204 -11.44 -33.57 15.03
N LEU A 205 -11.35 -33.56 13.70
CA LEU A 205 -10.08 -33.39 13.00
C LEU A 205 -9.46 -32.03 13.28
N ALA A 206 -10.26 -30.96 13.28
CA ALA A 206 -9.81 -29.62 13.62
C ALA A 206 -9.16 -29.55 15.00
N MET A 207 -9.82 -30.17 15.99
CA MET A 207 -9.35 -30.20 17.38
C MET A 207 -8.11 -31.08 17.55
N ALA A 208 -8.06 -32.23 16.89
CA ALA A 208 -6.95 -33.19 16.99
C ALA A 208 -5.69 -32.71 16.28
N THR A 209 -5.84 -32.02 15.12
CA THR A 209 -4.70 -31.64 14.27
C THR A 209 -4.28 -30.19 14.40
N GLY A 210 -5.17 -29.30 14.87
CA GLY A 210 -4.96 -27.86 14.86
C GLY A 210 -4.91 -27.25 13.46
N CYS A 211 -5.29 -27.97 12.41
CA CYS A 211 -5.28 -27.52 11.03
C CYS A 211 -6.25 -26.36 10.81
N ARG A 212 -5.88 -25.45 9.91
CA ARG A 212 -6.79 -24.38 9.49
C ARG A 212 -7.98 -24.95 8.70
N ARG A 213 -9.12 -24.26 8.77
CA ARG A 213 -10.33 -24.66 8.02
C ARG A 213 -10.05 -24.98 6.54
N GLY A 214 -9.24 -24.15 5.87
CA GLY A 214 -8.92 -24.37 4.46
C GLY A 214 -8.07 -25.62 4.21
N GLU A 215 -7.18 -25.96 5.13
CA GLU A 215 -6.35 -27.17 5.09
C GLU A 215 -7.22 -28.41 5.30
N LEU A 216 -8.11 -28.37 6.29
CA LEU A 216 -9.07 -29.47 6.53
C LEU A 216 -10.00 -29.72 5.34
N CYS A 217 -10.52 -28.64 4.71
CA CYS A 217 -11.37 -28.76 3.52
C CYS A 217 -10.63 -29.27 2.27
N ALA A 218 -9.29 -29.14 2.26
CA ALA A 218 -8.45 -29.61 1.15
C ALA A 218 -7.94 -31.04 1.31
N LEU A 219 -8.16 -31.67 2.47
CA LEU A 219 -7.72 -33.06 2.73
C LEU A 219 -8.34 -34.02 1.72
N ARG A 220 -7.53 -34.93 1.22
CA ARG A 220 -7.88 -36.01 0.29
C ARG A 220 -7.61 -37.38 0.94
N TRP A 221 -8.25 -38.41 0.49
CA TRP A 221 -7.98 -39.76 0.96
C TRP A 221 -6.53 -40.19 0.72
N SER A 222 -5.86 -39.65 -0.28
CA SER A 222 -4.42 -39.90 -0.54
C SER A 222 -3.51 -39.31 0.54
N ASP A 223 -3.99 -38.36 1.35
CA ASP A 223 -3.19 -37.74 2.40
C ASP A 223 -3.17 -38.56 3.69
N PHE A 224 -4.05 -39.58 3.78
CA PHE A 224 -4.09 -40.50 4.89
C PHE A 224 -3.19 -41.69 4.62
N ARG A 225 -2.20 -41.89 5.48
CA ARG A 225 -1.31 -43.07 5.44
C ARG A 225 -1.61 -43.96 6.63
N SER A 226 -1.81 -45.27 6.37
CA SER A 226 -1.90 -46.24 7.44
C SER A 226 -0.48 -46.54 7.94
N VAL A 227 -0.27 -46.37 9.24
CA VAL A 227 0.97 -46.77 9.94
C VAL A 227 0.58 -47.77 11.02
N SER A 228 1.53 -48.66 11.42
CA SER A 228 1.29 -49.64 12.48
C SER A 228 0.85 -48.92 13.78
N GLY A 229 -0.46 -48.97 14.05
CA GLY A 229 -1.08 -48.32 15.22
C GLY A 229 -1.95 -47.10 14.94
N GLY A 230 -2.17 -46.68 13.68
CA GLY A 230 -3.04 -45.56 13.35
C GLY A 230 -2.95 -45.06 11.92
N PHE A 231 -3.49 -43.87 11.69
CA PHE A 231 -3.38 -43.14 10.44
C PHE A 231 -2.62 -41.83 10.71
N ILE A 232 -1.74 -41.45 9.80
CA ILE A 232 -1.06 -40.16 9.76
C ILE A 232 -1.56 -39.39 8.55
#